data_ecbc613c7ed2ebab8178d3eae957b0f9
#
_entry.id   ecbc613c7ed2ebab8178d3eae957b0f9
#
_cell.length_a   1.000
_cell.length_b   1.000
_cell.length_c   1.000
_cell.angle_alpha   90.00
_cell.angle_beta   90.00
_cell.angle_gamma   90.00
#
_symmetry.space_group_name_H-M   'P 1'
#
loop_
_entity.id
_entity.type
_entity.pdbx_description
1 polymer ?
#
loop_
_entity_poly.entity_id
_entity_poly.type
_entity_poly.pdbx_seq_one_letter_code
_entity_poly.pdbx_strand_id
1 'polypeptide(L)'
;MASTFTPLGIELQATGENAGTWGTKTNTNLQLIEQIAGGFTAQSIAGGAQTTALTISDSGTGDVAGHRMIDFTGTITGNQIVTIPLDVQTFYILRNSTSGAYTVQFKYASGSGSTFTFSATNKGTAIVFAAANDSTNPDVIQIQTGGDVVDDTSPQLGGNLDTNSFMIDFDDAHGIRDENANDHLLIP
;
A
#
# COMPACT_ATOMS: atom_id res chain seq x y z
N MET A 1 -27.11 23.21 14.13
CA MET A 1 -26.71 21.79 14.08
C MET A 1 -25.22 21.82 13.88
N ALA A 2 -24.42 21.05 14.65
CA ALA A 2 -22.97 21.08 14.51
C ALA A 2 -22.52 20.38 13.22
N SER A 3 -21.45 20.87 12.59
CA SER A 3 -20.79 20.17 11.49
C SER A 3 -20.33 18.78 11.93
N THR A 4 -20.25 17.86 10.99
CA THR A 4 -19.72 16.51 11.15
C THR A 4 -18.54 16.33 10.21
N PHE A 5 -17.79 15.22 10.36
CA PHE A 5 -16.62 14.96 9.53
C PHE A 5 -16.70 13.59 8.90
N THR A 6 -16.08 13.46 7.73
CA THR A 6 -15.87 12.16 7.11
C THR A 6 -14.71 11.42 7.78
N PRO A 7 -14.57 10.10 7.62
CA PRO A 7 -13.39 9.35 8.13
C PRO A 7 -12.03 9.89 7.66
N LEU A 8 -12.01 10.67 6.57
CA LEU A 8 -10.82 11.35 6.04
C LEU A 8 -10.71 12.81 6.48
N GLY A 9 -11.44 13.23 7.52
CA GLY A 9 -11.34 14.55 8.13
C GLY A 9 -11.98 15.70 7.37
N ILE A 10 -12.74 15.43 6.28
CA ILE A 10 -13.43 16.47 5.51
C ILE A 10 -14.66 16.93 6.28
N GLU A 11 -14.81 18.24 6.49
CA GLU A 11 -15.95 18.82 7.19
C GLU A 11 -17.20 18.83 6.33
N LEU A 12 -18.27 18.23 6.82
CA LEU A 12 -19.62 18.32 6.29
C LEU A 12 -20.33 19.47 6.99
N GLN A 13 -20.32 20.64 6.36
CA GLN A 13 -20.82 21.88 6.95
C GLN A 13 -22.34 21.83 7.16
N ALA A 14 -22.78 22.09 8.39
CA ALA A 14 -24.20 22.19 8.68
C ALA A 14 -24.79 23.54 8.22
N THR A 15 -26.05 23.53 7.82
CA THR A 15 -26.74 24.75 7.38
C THR A 15 -26.78 25.79 8.50
N GLY A 16 -26.33 27.00 8.20
CA GLY A 16 -26.29 28.12 9.15
C GLY A 16 -25.07 28.14 10.08
N GLU A 17 -24.21 27.15 9.99
CA GLU A 17 -22.92 27.13 10.67
C GLU A 17 -21.83 27.80 9.84
N ASN A 18 -20.69 28.10 10.46
CA ASN A 18 -19.54 28.71 9.81
C ASN A 18 -19.78 30.12 9.20
N ALA A 19 -20.77 30.85 9.70
CA ALA A 19 -21.01 32.24 9.28
C ALA A 19 -19.74 33.07 9.46
N GLY A 20 -19.22 33.65 8.38
CA GLY A 20 -17.97 34.42 8.35
C GLY A 20 -16.69 33.56 8.24
N THR A 21 -16.76 32.23 8.38
CA THR A 21 -15.61 31.32 8.26
C THR A 21 -15.75 30.26 7.18
N TRP A 22 -16.90 30.20 6.50
CA TRP A 22 -17.19 29.20 5.47
C TRP A 22 -16.11 29.11 4.37
N GLY A 23 -15.53 30.26 3.97
CA GLY A 23 -14.47 30.28 2.96
C GLY A 23 -13.21 29.56 3.43
N THR A 24 -12.81 29.76 4.70
CA THR A 24 -11.67 29.03 5.31
C THR A 24 -11.97 27.54 5.38
N LYS A 25 -13.15 27.14 5.80
CA LYS A 25 -13.57 25.74 5.88
C LYS A 25 -13.59 25.06 4.51
N THR A 26 -14.12 25.77 3.50
CA THR A 26 -14.12 25.29 2.11
C THR A 26 -12.70 25.10 1.60
N ASN A 27 -11.80 26.06 1.85
CA ASN A 27 -10.41 25.95 1.43
C ASN A 27 -9.68 24.78 2.12
N THR A 28 -9.92 24.56 3.42
CA THR A 28 -9.39 23.41 4.14
C THR A 28 -9.89 22.09 3.51
N ASN A 29 -11.18 21.99 3.20
CA ASN A 29 -11.74 20.80 2.55
C ASN A 29 -11.12 20.57 1.16
N LEU A 30 -10.87 21.62 0.38
CA LEU A 30 -10.23 21.50 -0.93
C LEU A 30 -8.77 21.02 -0.79
N GLN A 31 -8.05 21.48 0.22
CA GLN A 31 -6.68 21.00 0.52
C GLN A 31 -6.69 19.52 0.92
N LEU A 32 -7.66 19.08 1.72
CA LEU A 32 -7.83 17.67 2.08
C LEU A 32 -8.16 16.82 0.86
N ILE A 33 -9.03 17.29 -0.03
CA ILE A 33 -9.35 16.59 -1.29
C ILE A 33 -8.10 16.45 -2.17
N GLU A 34 -7.29 17.51 -2.30
CA GLU A 34 -6.03 17.48 -3.04
C GLU A 34 -5.04 16.46 -2.42
N GLN A 35 -4.92 16.47 -1.09
CA GLN A 35 -4.09 15.53 -0.34
C GLN A 35 -4.53 14.08 -0.55
N ILE A 36 -5.83 13.81 -0.47
CA ILE A 36 -6.42 12.49 -0.69
C ILE A 36 -6.25 12.06 -2.16
N ALA A 37 -6.37 12.97 -3.11
CA ALA A 37 -6.31 12.67 -4.53
C ALA A 37 -4.90 12.35 -5.02
N GLY A 38 -3.87 13.08 -4.55
CA GLY A 38 -2.51 12.96 -5.07
C GLY A 38 -1.40 13.34 -4.08
N GLY A 39 -1.73 13.58 -2.80
CA GLY A 39 -0.76 14.01 -1.80
C GLY A 39 0.31 12.96 -1.50
N PHE A 40 1.54 13.43 -1.29
CA PHE A 40 2.69 12.64 -0.87
C PHE A 40 3.17 13.09 0.49
N THR A 41 3.55 12.14 1.34
CA THR A 41 4.21 12.42 2.61
C THR A 41 5.21 11.32 2.97
N ALA A 42 6.16 11.64 3.84
CA ALA A 42 7.09 10.68 4.39
C ALA A 42 6.81 10.46 5.88
N GLN A 43 6.82 9.21 6.31
CA GLN A 43 6.68 8.81 7.70
C GLN A 43 7.94 8.09 8.16
N SER A 44 8.65 8.66 9.12
CA SER A 44 9.75 7.94 9.75
C SER A 44 9.21 6.86 10.70
N ILE A 45 9.72 5.64 10.52
CA ILE A 45 9.45 4.48 11.38
C ILE A 45 10.76 3.89 11.92
N ALA A 46 11.79 4.74 12.08
CA ALA A 46 13.12 4.34 12.54
C ALA A 46 13.09 3.75 13.94
N GLY A 47 13.99 2.79 14.20
CA GLY A 47 14.20 2.21 15.53
C GLY A 47 13.92 0.72 15.62
N GLY A 48 13.81 0.22 16.84
CA GLY A 48 13.48 -1.19 17.15
C GLY A 48 12.05 -1.56 16.78
N ALA A 49 11.67 -2.79 17.08
CA ALA A 49 10.30 -3.25 16.83
C ALA A 49 9.28 -2.36 17.54
N GLN A 50 8.36 -1.75 16.78
CA GLN A 50 7.34 -0.84 17.31
C GLN A 50 6.11 -0.77 16.43
N THR A 51 5.06 -0.12 16.96
CA THR A 51 3.86 0.25 16.22
C THR A 51 3.80 1.77 16.06
N THR A 52 3.69 2.25 14.82
CA THR A 52 3.45 3.64 14.48
C THR A 52 1.98 3.81 14.08
N ALA A 53 1.20 4.48 14.91
CA ALA A 53 -0.20 4.78 14.59
C ALA A 53 -0.27 6.06 13.74
N LEU A 54 -0.80 5.94 12.53
CA LEU A 54 -1.16 7.07 11.69
C LEU A 54 -2.57 7.51 12.06
N THR A 55 -2.75 8.80 12.23
CA THR A 55 -4.03 9.39 12.63
C THR A 55 -4.64 10.22 11.50
N ILE A 56 -5.94 10.42 11.59
CA ILE A 56 -6.69 11.40 10.82
C ILE A 56 -7.45 12.26 11.81
N SER A 57 -7.25 13.56 11.74
CA SER A 57 -7.92 14.55 12.56
C SER A 57 -8.97 15.30 11.75
N ASP A 58 -10.00 15.79 12.39
CA ASP A 58 -11.00 16.66 11.79
C ASP A 58 -10.33 17.92 11.21
N SER A 59 -10.46 18.15 9.92
CA SER A 59 -9.77 19.23 9.19
C SER A 59 -8.23 19.16 9.22
N GLY A 60 -7.66 17.98 9.41
CA GLY A 60 -6.21 17.75 9.58
C GLY A 60 -5.45 17.73 8.25
N THR A 61 -5.07 18.90 7.73
CA THR A 61 -4.34 19.05 6.44
C THR A 61 -2.88 18.65 6.54
N GLY A 62 -2.43 17.80 7.28
CA GLY A 62 -1.04 17.34 7.41
C GLY A 62 -0.98 15.91 7.94
N ASP A 63 -2.14 15.32 8.19
CA ASP A 63 -2.24 13.98 8.72
C ASP A 63 -1.73 12.96 7.71
N VAL A 64 -0.79 12.14 8.12
CA VAL A 64 -0.09 11.20 7.24
C VAL A 64 -1.07 10.23 6.59
N ALA A 65 -2.03 9.68 7.35
CA ALA A 65 -3.01 8.73 6.83
C ALA A 65 -4.01 9.35 5.83
N GLY A 66 -4.06 10.67 5.72
CA GLY A 66 -4.85 11.38 4.71
C GLY A 66 -4.19 11.50 3.34
N HIS A 67 -2.91 11.14 3.20
CA HIS A 67 -2.19 11.26 1.94
C HIS A 67 -2.35 10.01 1.06
N ARG A 68 -2.38 10.22 -0.25
CA ARG A 68 -2.45 9.12 -1.24
C ARG A 68 -1.19 8.28 -1.23
N MET A 69 -0.02 8.90 -1.17
CA MET A 69 1.26 8.22 -1.16
C MET A 69 1.99 8.46 0.16
N ILE A 70 2.40 7.36 0.80
CA ILE A 70 3.16 7.38 2.06
C ILE A 70 4.48 6.66 1.86
N ASP A 71 5.59 7.36 2.12
CA ASP A 71 6.94 6.78 2.09
C ASP A 71 7.42 6.47 3.51
N PHE A 72 7.58 5.21 3.85
CA PHE A 72 8.14 4.78 5.12
C PHE A 72 9.66 4.90 5.07
N THR A 73 10.23 5.68 5.97
CA THR A 73 11.64 6.05 5.97
C THR A 73 12.34 5.72 7.30
N GLY A 74 13.67 5.78 7.29
CA GLY A 74 14.50 5.62 8.48
C GLY A 74 15.22 4.27 8.57
N THR A 75 16.14 4.18 9.51
CA THR A 75 16.87 2.94 9.81
C THR A 75 16.09 2.14 10.83
N ILE A 76 15.62 0.95 10.45
CA ILE A 76 14.88 0.05 11.33
C ILE A 76 15.79 -1.08 11.81
N THR A 77 15.68 -1.42 13.09
CA THR A 77 16.43 -2.48 13.78
C THR A 77 15.51 -3.56 14.36
N GLY A 78 14.23 -3.54 13.95
CA GLY A 78 13.20 -4.51 14.30
C GLY A 78 11.99 -4.38 13.38
N ASN A 79 11.12 -5.38 13.39
CA ASN A 79 9.89 -5.37 12.58
C ASN A 79 8.99 -4.20 12.99
N GLN A 80 8.45 -3.51 11.98
CA GLN A 80 7.59 -2.35 12.15
C GLN A 80 6.13 -2.69 11.84
N ILE A 81 5.23 -2.11 12.61
CA ILE A 81 3.80 -2.13 12.34
C ILE A 81 3.36 -0.68 12.14
N VAL A 82 2.67 -0.40 11.05
CA VAL A 82 2.04 0.90 10.78
C VAL A 82 0.53 0.70 10.75
N THR A 83 -0.20 1.51 11.50
CA THR A 83 -1.66 1.34 11.61
C THR A 83 -2.42 2.59 11.19
N ILE A 84 -3.65 2.37 10.68
CA ILE A 84 -4.63 3.40 10.32
C ILE A 84 -5.92 3.22 11.13
N PRO A 85 -6.77 4.26 11.27
CA PRO A 85 -8.09 4.15 11.90
C PRO A 85 -9.01 3.16 11.18
N LEU A 86 -9.95 2.52 11.92
CA LEU A 86 -10.80 1.43 11.43
C LEU A 86 -11.78 1.82 10.32
N ASP A 87 -12.19 3.07 10.28
CA ASP A 87 -13.19 3.62 9.38
C ASP A 87 -12.62 4.26 8.10
N VAL A 88 -11.30 4.27 7.98
CA VAL A 88 -10.62 4.83 6.80
C VAL A 88 -10.78 3.89 5.60
N GLN A 89 -11.43 4.40 4.55
CA GLN A 89 -11.57 3.70 3.28
C GLN A 89 -10.91 4.50 2.17
N THR A 90 -9.80 4.00 1.63
CA THR A 90 -9.07 4.67 0.54
C THR A 90 -8.00 3.75 -0.08
N PHE A 91 -7.47 4.15 -1.24
CA PHE A 91 -6.23 3.59 -1.77
C PHE A 91 -5.02 4.24 -1.15
N TYR A 92 -3.99 3.45 -0.93
CA TYR A 92 -2.65 3.95 -0.62
C TYR A 92 -1.63 3.44 -1.63
N ILE A 93 -0.72 4.31 -2.01
CA ILE A 93 0.55 3.95 -2.64
C ILE A 93 1.58 3.98 -1.52
N LEU A 94 1.99 2.81 -1.04
CA LEU A 94 2.97 2.68 0.04
C LEU A 94 4.34 2.43 -0.56
N ARG A 95 5.34 3.19 -0.12
CA ARG A 95 6.75 2.98 -0.46
C ARG A 95 7.53 2.64 0.79
N ASN A 96 8.37 1.62 0.72
CA ASN A 96 9.27 1.27 1.80
C ASN A 96 10.72 1.66 1.44
N SER A 97 11.14 2.83 1.90
CA SER A 97 12.49 3.38 1.77
C SER A 97 13.34 3.18 3.04
N THR A 98 12.92 2.30 3.96
CA THR A 98 13.69 2.05 5.18
C THR A 98 14.99 1.31 4.88
N SER A 99 16.02 1.52 5.69
CA SER A 99 17.19 0.65 5.76
C SER A 99 17.03 -0.39 6.88
N GLY A 100 17.73 -1.54 6.76
CA GLY A 100 17.64 -2.67 7.70
C GLY A 100 16.76 -3.80 7.15
N ALA A 101 17.12 -5.04 7.51
CA ALA A 101 16.47 -6.27 7.00
C ALA A 101 15.33 -6.71 7.92
N TYR A 102 14.29 -5.91 8.00
CA TYR A 102 13.10 -6.16 8.83
C TYR A 102 11.82 -5.89 8.03
N THR A 103 10.73 -6.51 8.44
CA THR A 103 9.41 -6.33 7.81
C THR A 103 8.75 -5.02 8.21
N VAL A 104 7.90 -4.50 7.30
CA VAL A 104 7.00 -3.37 7.59
C VAL A 104 5.57 -3.82 7.27
N GLN A 105 4.77 -4.02 8.31
CA GLN A 105 3.36 -4.39 8.19
C GLN A 105 2.48 -3.14 8.21
N PHE A 106 1.53 -3.06 7.27
CA PHE A 106 0.50 -2.03 7.23
C PHE A 106 -0.87 -2.68 7.47
N LYS A 107 -1.61 -2.16 8.44
CA LYS A 107 -2.88 -2.74 8.89
C LYS A 107 -3.78 -1.69 9.54
N TYR A 108 -5.00 -2.08 9.83
CA TYR A 108 -5.86 -1.29 10.73
C TYR A 108 -5.40 -1.38 12.19
N ALA A 109 -5.79 -0.39 12.99
CA ALA A 109 -5.35 -0.25 14.38
C ALA A 109 -5.75 -1.43 15.27
N SER A 110 -6.83 -2.12 14.94
CA SER A 110 -7.27 -3.34 15.60
C SER A 110 -7.93 -4.30 14.62
N GLY A 111 -8.40 -5.44 15.11
CA GLY A 111 -9.05 -6.47 14.31
C GLY A 111 -8.09 -7.51 13.74
N SER A 112 -8.69 -8.54 13.13
CA SER A 112 -8.02 -9.69 12.52
C SER A 112 -8.20 -9.76 11.00
N GLY A 113 -8.62 -8.67 10.37
CA GLY A 113 -8.72 -8.56 8.91
C GLY A 113 -7.36 -8.70 8.22
N SER A 114 -7.39 -8.83 6.90
CA SER A 114 -6.19 -8.95 6.08
C SER A 114 -5.25 -7.76 6.25
N THR A 115 -3.96 -8.01 6.12
CA THR A 115 -2.91 -7.00 6.28
C THR A 115 -1.94 -7.06 5.11
N PHE A 116 -1.27 -5.95 4.81
CA PHE A 116 -0.18 -5.92 3.86
C PHE A 116 1.17 -5.88 4.58
N THR A 117 2.17 -6.60 4.07
CA THR A 117 3.51 -6.62 4.67
C THR A 117 4.59 -6.57 3.60
N PHE A 118 5.44 -5.55 3.66
CA PHE A 118 6.72 -5.57 2.95
C PHE A 118 7.64 -6.59 3.60
N SER A 119 8.25 -7.47 2.81
CA SER A 119 9.24 -8.42 3.32
C SER A 119 10.52 -7.69 3.75
N ALA A 120 11.37 -8.38 4.50
CA ALA A 120 12.63 -7.82 4.99
C ALA A 120 13.61 -7.46 3.85
N THR A 121 13.52 -8.17 2.73
CA THR A 121 14.45 -8.06 1.60
C THR A 121 13.82 -7.44 0.35
N ASN A 122 12.54 -7.73 0.07
CA ASN A 122 11.81 -7.15 -1.06
C ASN A 122 11.05 -5.92 -0.59
N LYS A 123 11.70 -4.79 -0.69
CA LYS A 123 11.15 -3.46 -0.41
C LYS A 123 10.67 -2.83 -1.73
N GLY A 124 10.23 -1.61 -1.70
CA GLY A 124 9.81 -0.90 -2.90
C GLY A 124 8.42 -0.28 -2.72
N THR A 125 7.61 -0.34 -3.77
CA THR A 125 6.29 0.32 -3.79
C THR A 125 5.19 -0.72 -3.98
N ALA A 126 4.10 -0.56 -3.23
CA ALA A 126 2.90 -1.37 -3.35
C ALA A 126 1.66 -0.48 -3.38
N ILE A 127 0.62 -0.93 -4.08
CA ILE A 127 -0.70 -0.33 -4.03
C ILE A 127 -1.58 -1.21 -3.15
N VAL A 128 -2.20 -0.60 -2.14
CA VAL A 128 -3.12 -1.29 -1.24
C VAL A 128 -4.46 -0.54 -1.18
N PHE A 129 -5.53 -1.27 -0.94
CA PHE A 129 -6.85 -0.73 -0.66
C PHE A 129 -7.21 -1.01 0.80
N ALA A 130 -7.38 0.04 1.58
CA ALA A 130 -7.95 -0.02 2.91
C ALA A 130 -9.47 -0.06 2.75
N ALA A 131 -10.08 -1.20 3.03
CA ALA A 131 -11.45 -1.47 2.59
C ALA A 131 -12.51 -0.95 3.56
N ALA A 132 -12.20 -0.82 4.86
CA ALA A 132 -13.17 -0.51 5.93
C ALA A 132 -14.48 -1.31 5.79
N ASN A 133 -14.37 -2.56 5.30
CA ASN A 133 -15.49 -3.44 4.94
C ASN A 133 -16.13 -4.12 6.15
N ASP A 134 -15.50 -4.02 7.30
CA ASP A 134 -15.97 -4.53 8.58
C ASP A 134 -15.57 -3.54 9.69
N SER A 135 -16.49 -3.19 10.57
CA SER A 135 -16.22 -2.24 11.66
C SER A 135 -15.29 -2.77 12.75
N THR A 136 -15.06 -4.07 12.78
CA THR A 136 -14.27 -4.77 13.80
C THR A 136 -12.99 -5.36 13.20
N ASN A 137 -13.07 -5.97 12.01
CA ASN A 137 -11.99 -6.68 11.33
C ASN A 137 -11.82 -6.22 9.88
N PRO A 138 -11.60 -4.94 9.62
CA PRO A 138 -11.48 -4.44 8.26
C PRO A 138 -10.20 -4.92 7.58
N ASP A 139 -10.28 -5.09 6.25
CA ASP A 139 -9.22 -5.64 5.43
C ASP A 139 -8.35 -4.56 4.78
N VAL A 140 -7.05 -4.80 4.75
CA VAL A 140 -6.11 -4.15 3.84
C VAL A 140 -5.79 -5.13 2.72
N ILE A 141 -6.16 -4.79 1.49
CA ILE A 141 -6.06 -5.65 0.30
C ILE A 141 -4.95 -5.11 -0.59
N GLN A 142 -3.96 -5.92 -0.90
CA GLN A 142 -2.96 -5.57 -1.91
C GLN A 142 -3.59 -5.64 -3.30
N ILE A 143 -3.40 -4.57 -4.09
CA ILE A 143 -3.75 -4.56 -5.51
C ILE A 143 -2.50 -4.99 -6.28
N GLN A 144 -2.58 -6.16 -6.88
CA GLN A 144 -1.50 -6.64 -7.73
C GLN A 144 -1.53 -5.90 -9.07
N THR A 145 -0.42 -5.28 -9.44
CA THR A 145 -0.29 -4.50 -10.68
C THR A 145 0.39 -5.28 -11.82
N GLY A 146 0.64 -6.55 -11.63
CA GLY A 146 1.20 -7.47 -12.62
C GLY A 146 1.14 -8.89 -12.09
N GLY A 147 0.82 -9.85 -12.95
CA GLY A 147 0.93 -11.27 -12.61
C GLY A 147 2.41 -11.65 -12.50
N ASP A 148 2.78 -12.34 -11.43
CA ASP A 148 4.03 -13.07 -11.41
C ASP A 148 3.90 -14.25 -12.38
N VAL A 149 4.94 -14.55 -13.14
CA VAL A 149 4.97 -15.71 -14.03
C VAL A 149 4.71 -17.02 -13.26
N VAL A 150 5.03 -17.03 -11.97
CA VAL A 150 4.74 -18.15 -11.04
C VAL A 150 3.24 -18.39 -10.85
N ASP A 151 2.41 -17.34 -10.91
CA ASP A 151 0.96 -17.44 -10.73
C ASP A 151 0.22 -17.74 -12.05
N ASP A 152 0.90 -17.64 -13.19
CA ASP A 152 0.35 -17.97 -14.48
C ASP A 152 0.57 -19.45 -14.81
N THR A 153 -0.48 -20.23 -14.79
CA THR A 153 -0.44 -21.67 -15.10
C THR A 153 -0.21 -21.96 -16.58
N SER A 154 -0.22 -20.94 -17.44
CA SER A 154 0.00 -21.05 -18.88
C SER A 154 0.75 -19.81 -19.42
N PRO A 155 1.94 -19.49 -18.87
CA PRO A 155 2.64 -18.26 -19.22
C PRO A 155 3.00 -18.23 -20.71
N GLN A 156 2.57 -17.17 -21.42
CA GLN A 156 2.89 -16.93 -22.80
C GLN A 156 3.79 -15.71 -22.93
N LEU A 157 4.97 -15.91 -23.47
CA LEU A 157 5.85 -14.80 -23.82
C LEU A 157 5.44 -14.26 -25.19
N GLY A 158 4.99 -13.00 -25.26
CA GLY A 158 4.60 -12.34 -26.52
C GLY A 158 5.76 -12.06 -27.48
N GLY A 159 6.96 -12.51 -27.19
CA GLY A 159 8.18 -12.35 -27.95
C GLY A 159 9.28 -13.29 -27.48
N ASN A 160 10.49 -13.12 -28.01
CA ASN A 160 11.64 -13.91 -27.58
C ASN A 160 11.99 -13.64 -26.11
N LEU A 161 12.31 -14.70 -25.36
CA LEU A 161 12.86 -14.57 -24.02
C LEU A 161 14.29 -14.03 -24.11
N ASP A 162 14.47 -12.78 -23.70
CA ASP A 162 15.81 -12.21 -23.48
C ASP A 162 16.19 -12.44 -22.01
N THR A 163 17.19 -13.27 -21.78
CA THR A 163 17.65 -13.61 -20.44
C THR A 163 18.65 -12.59 -19.89
N ASN A 164 18.97 -11.53 -20.62
CA ASN A 164 19.91 -10.48 -20.23
C ASN A 164 21.22 -11.05 -19.66
N SER A 165 21.78 -12.06 -20.30
CA SER A 165 23.00 -12.80 -19.90
C SER A 165 22.87 -13.70 -18.66
N PHE A 166 21.66 -13.89 -18.13
CA PHE A 166 21.43 -14.90 -17.09
C PHE A 166 21.17 -16.27 -17.72
N MET A 167 21.56 -17.33 -17.03
CA MET A 167 21.24 -18.70 -17.46
C MET A 167 19.78 -19.02 -17.20
N ILE A 168 19.19 -19.81 -18.10
CA ILE A 168 17.91 -20.48 -17.82
C ILE A 168 18.28 -21.80 -17.14
N ASP A 169 17.89 -21.96 -15.88
CA ASP A 169 18.10 -23.18 -15.11
C ASP A 169 16.86 -24.09 -15.27
N PHE A 170 17.09 -25.29 -15.70
CA PHE A 170 16.05 -26.33 -15.76
C PHE A 170 16.34 -27.32 -14.65
N ASP A 171 15.34 -27.61 -13.85
CA ASP A 171 15.40 -28.70 -12.88
C ASP A 171 15.65 -30.06 -13.57
N ASP A 172 16.19 -31.02 -12.83
CA ASP A 172 16.55 -32.34 -13.34
C ASP A 172 15.39 -32.99 -14.13
N ALA A 173 15.72 -33.54 -15.29
CA ALA A 173 14.81 -34.21 -16.21
C ALA A 173 13.79 -33.31 -16.96
N HIS A 174 14.02 -32.01 -17.01
CA HIS A 174 13.23 -31.06 -17.81
C HIS A 174 14.04 -30.57 -19.02
N GLY A 175 13.34 -30.19 -20.07
CA GLY A 175 13.95 -29.74 -21.33
C GLY A 175 13.00 -28.84 -22.14
N ILE A 176 13.47 -28.37 -23.27
CA ILE A 176 12.69 -27.57 -24.21
C ILE A 176 12.01 -28.53 -25.18
N ARG A 177 10.68 -28.47 -25.26
CA ARG A 177 9.84 -29.28 -26.15
C ARG A 177 8.99 -28.39 -27.05
N ASP A 178 8.66 -28.89 -28.23
CA ASP A 178 7.61 -28.31 -29.06
C ASP A 178 6.21 -28.84 -28.66
N GLU A 179 5.16 -28.34 -29.30
CA GLU A 179 3.78 -28.76 -29.10
C GLU A 179 3.51 -30.27 -29.38
N ASN A 180 4.42 -30.91 -30.12
CA ASN A 180 4.35 -32.33 -30.49
C ASN A 180 5.17 -33.21 -29.53
N ALA A 181 5.64 -32.65 -28.41
CA ALA A 181 6.50 -33.29 -27.43
C ALA A 181 7.85 -33.79 -27.97
N ASN A 182 8.35 -33.19 -29.03
CA ASN A 182 9.71 -33.43 -29.52
C ASN A 182 10.70 -32.62 -28.69
N ASP A 183 11.74 -33.27 -28.19
CA ASP A 183 12.80 -32.61 -27.44
C ASP A 183 13.74 -31.88 -28.43
N HIS A 184 13.82 -30.56 -28.34
CA HIS A 184 14.74 -29.75 -29.16
C HIS A 184 16.09 -29.53 -28.48
N LEU A 185 16.15 -29.62 -27.17
CA LEU A 185 17.36 -29.56 -26.39
C LEU A 185 17.25 -30.48 -25.18
N LEU A 186 18.03 -31.56 -25.18
CA LEU A 186 18.24 -32.41 -24.04
C LEU A 186 19.51 -31.93 -23.32
N ILE A 187 19.38 -31.57 -22.09
CA ILE A 187 20.51 -31.28 -21.20
C ILE A 187 20.82 -32.62 -20.51
N PRO A 188 22.02 -33.20 -20.74
CA PRO A 188 22.36 -34.48 -20.16
C PRO A 188 22.57 -34.39 -18.63
#